data_56c70d8b1d887947e3d1a056cfc413b0
#
_entry.id   56c70d8b1d887947e3d1a056cfc413b0
#
_cell.length_a   1.000
_cell.length_b   1.000
_cell.length_c   1.000
_cell.angle_alpha   90.00
_cell.angle_beta   90.00
_cell.angle_gamma   90.00
#
_symmetry.space_group_name_H-M   'P 1'
#
loop_
_entity.id
_entity.type
_entity.pdbx_description
1 polymer ?
#
loop_
_entity_poly.entity_id
_entity_poly.type
_entity_poly.pdbx_seq_one_letter_code
_entity_poly.pdbx_strand_id
1 'polypeptide(L)'
;MELPVLSPYMMARKPSGIRMGQIKFLERKDPPVLVNGSIGNVMRPMHPAMQRRLFTLGSTNSPFNTGIVPYVPTTGTDECREAFLHILRSQGFDTTGLNVLVTDGASMAMEIIMLGVCGGAGEEERPLLMFNPS
;
A
#
# COMPACT_ATOMS: atom_id res chain seq x y z
N MET A 1 30.65 23.53 -3.88
CA MET A 1 29.53 22.86 -4.55
C MET A 1 28.26 23.28 -3.82
N GLU A 2 27.46 24.16 -4.41
CA GLU A 2 26.18 24.56 -3.82
C GLU A 2 25.19 23.42 -3.90
N LEU A 3 24.49 23.15 -2.80
CA LEU A 3 23.42 22.16 -2.78
C LEU A 3 22.22 22.69 -3.58
N PRO A 4 21.50 21.82 -4.32
CA PRO A 4 20.31 22.24 -5.05
C PRO A 4 19.24 22.74 -4.09
N VAL A 5 18.65 23.88 -4.41
CA VAL A 5 17.55 24.48 -3.64
C VAL A 5 16.24 23.75 -4.01
N LEU A 6 15.48 23.34 -2.99
CA LEU A 6 14.17 22.71 -3.21
C LEU A 6 13.18 23.69 -3.86
N SER A 7 12.29 23.17 -4.70
CA SER A 7 11.25 23.99 -5.32
C SER A 7 10.31 24.59 -4.27
N PRO A 8 9.69 25.77 -4.53
CA PRO A 8 8.70 26.38 -3.63
C PRO A 8 7.55 25.42 -3.28
N TYR A 9 7.13 24.58 -4.23
CA TYR A 9 6.11 23.56 -4.00
C TYR A 9 6.55 22.53 -2.94
N MET A 10 7.79 22.07 -3.01
CA MET A 10 8.31 21.09 -2.03
C MET A 10 8.50 21.75 -0.66
N MET A 11 8.97 23.00 -0.62
CA MET A 11 9.11 23.77 0.62
C MET A 11 7.78 24.05 1.32
N ALA A 12 6.70 24.22 0.55
CA ALA A 12 5.35 24.45 1.08
C ALA A 12 4.66 23.17 1.60
N ARG A 13 5.18 21.97 1.30
CA ARG A 13 4.57 20.71 1.76
C ARG A 13 4.67 20.57 3.27
N LYS A 14 3.54 20.31 3.90
CA LYS A 14 3.47 19.97 5.33
C LYS A 14 3.47 18.45 5.51
N PRO A 15 4.09 17.92 6.57
CA PRO A 15 3.94 16.51 6.92
C PRO A 15 2.46 16.15 7.13
N SER A 16 2.07 14.91 6.82
CA SER A 16 0.72 14.44 7.10
C SER A 16 0.41 14.51 8.60
N GLY A 17 -0.87 14.73 8.96
CA GLY A 17 -1.31 14.77 10.35
C GLY A 17 -0.94 13.50 11.12
N ILE A 18 -1.05 12.33 10.48
CA ILE A 18 -0.66 11.03 11.05
C ILE A 18 0.83 11.03 11.39
N ARG A 19 1.69 11.48 10.48
CA ARG A 19 3.14 11.54 10.72
C ARG A 19 3.49 12.51 11.84
N MET A 20 2.83 13.67 11.89
CA MET A 20 3.01 14.62 12.99
C MET A 20 2.54 14.05 14.33
N GLY A 21 1.43 13.30 14.34
CA GLY A 21 0.97 12.57 15.52
C GLY A 21 2.00 11.56 16.02
N GLN A 22 2.61 10.79 15.12
CA GLN A 22 3.68 9.84 15.47
C GLN A 22 4.91 10.54 16.10
N ILE A 23 5.36 11.63 15.47
CA ILE A 23 6.53 12.39 15.96
C ILE A 23 6.25 12.88 17.38
N LYS A 24 5.10 13.52 17.60
CA LYS A 24 4.68 13.99 18.94
C LYS A 24 4.54 12.86 19.95
N PHE A 25 4.07 11.69 19.53
CA PHE A 25 4.00 10.52 20.41
C PHE A 25 5.38 10.04 20.84
N LEU A 26 6.36 10.01 19.93
CA LEU A 26 7.75 9.62 20.24
C LEU A 26 8.50 10.64 21.10
N GLU A 27 8.13 11.91 21.05
CA GLU A 27 8.72 12.99 21.84
C GLU A 27 8.18 13.02 23.29
N ARG A 28 7.18 12.23 23.62
CA ARG A 28 6.59 12.18 24.97
C ARG A 28 7.60 11.67 25.99
N LYS A 29 7.60 12.32 27.16
CA LYS A 29 8.43 11.96 28.32
C LYS A 29 7.64 11.34 29.47
N ASP A 30 6.32 11.28 29.34
CA ASP A 30 5.44 10.66 30.33
C ASP A 30 5.48 9.11 30.22
N PRO A 31 4.93 8.40 31.22
CA PRO A 31 4.93 6.94 31.24
C PRO A 31 4.41 6.32 29.95
N PRO A 32 4.94 5.15 29.53
CA PRO A 32 4.55 4.52 28.28
C PRO A 32 3.05 4.25 28.24
N VAL A 33 2.42 4.65 27.16
CA VAL A 33 1.03 4.30 26.87
C VAL A 33 1.00 2.85 26.41
N LEU A 34 0.15 2.03 27.02
CA LEU A 34 0.02 0.61 26.70
C LEU A 34 -0.50 0.35 25.27
N VAL A 35 -1.23 1.31 24.70
CA VAL A 35 -1.82 1.19 23.36
C VAL A 35 -1.52 2.44 22.55
N ASN A 36 -0.78 2.28 21.46
CA ASN A 36 -0.59 3.33 20.48
C ASN A 36 -1.66 3.19 19.36
N GLY A 37 -2.70 4.01 19.42
CA GLY A 37 -3.77 4.07 18.43
C GLY A 37 -3.54 5.08 17.30
N SER A 38 -2.36 5.70 17.20
CA SER A 38 -2.07 6.74 16.20
C SER A 38 -1.91 6.20 14.79
N ILE A 39 -1.67 4.89 14.64
CA ILE A 39 -1.59 4.20 13.35
C ILE A 39 -2.26 2.83 13.46
N GLY A 40 -3.05 2.49 12.43
CA GLY A 40 -3.58 1.15 12.24
C GLY A 40 -2.48 0.18 11.81
N ASN A 41 -1.69 -0.30 12.77
CA ASN A 41 -0.66 -1.30 12.52
C ASN A 41 -1.05 -2.63 13.16
N VAL A 42 -1.30 -3.64 12.33
CA VAL A 42 -1.62 -4.98 12.82
C VAL A 42 -0.33 -5.69 13.24
N MET A 43 -0.01 -5.66 14.53
CA MET A 43 1.14 -6.36 15.11
C MET A 43 0.72 -7.75 15.61
N ARG A 44 0.35 -8.62 14.69
CA ARG A 44 0.05 -10.03 14.99
C ARG A 44 1.06 -10.94 14.33
N PRO A 45 1.33 -12.12 14.91
CA PRO A 45 2.14 -13.13 14.25
C PRO A 45 1.58 -13.45 12.85
N MET A 46 2.48 -13.57 11.89
CA MET A 46 2.13 -13.99 10.54
C MET A 46 1.51 -15.39 10.57
N HIS A 47 0.52 -15.64 9.72
CA HIS A 47 -0.04 -16.98 9.56
C HIS A 47 1.07 -18.00 9.22
N PRO A 48 1.10 -19.19 9.84
CA PRO A 48 2.20 -20.15 9.64
C PRO A 48 2.47 -20.54 8.19
N ALA A 49 1.45 -20.60 7.33
CA ALA A 49 1.63 -20.87 5.91
C ALA A 49 2.38 -19.74 5.19
N MET A 50 2.08 -18.48 5.52
CA MET A 50 2.78 -17.32 4.96
C MET A 50 4.23 -17.28 5.45
N GLN A 51 4.45 -17.55 6.73
CA GLN A 51 5.79 -17.61 7.31
C GLN A 51 6.63 -18.71 6.64
N ARG A 52 6.08 -19.92 6.45
CA ARG A 52 6.76 -20.98 5.69
C ARG A 52 7.11 -20.54 4.27
N ARG A 53 6.18 -19.88 3.56
CA ARG A 53 6.44 -19.38 2.21
C ARG A 53 7.56 -18.33 2.20
N LEU A 54 7.56 -17.41 3.15
CA LEU A 54 8.60 -16.39 3.28
C LEU A 54 10.00 -17.03 3.44
N PHE A 55 10.14 -18.03 4.31
CA PHE A 55 11.41 -18.73 4.51
C PHE A 55 11.86 -19.59 3.32
N THR A 56 10.97 -19.89 2.38
CA THR A 56 11.31 -20.63 1.16
C THR A 56 11.60 -19.75 -0.06
N LEU A 57 11.64 -18.42 0.09
CA LEU A 57 11.92 -17.52 -1.03
C LEU A 57 13.29 -17.72 -1.67
N GLY A 58 14.28 -18.23 -0.94
CA GLY A 58 15.60 -18.59 -1.47
C GLY A 58 15.75 -20.06 -1.89
N SER A 59 14.68 -20.85 -1.83
CA SER A 59 14.75 -22.28 -2.18
C SER A 59 14.75 -22.50 -3.71
N THR A 60 15.11 -23.71 -4.13
CA THR A 60 15.16 -24.09 -5.57
C THR A 60 13.83 -23.90 -6.32
N ASN A 61 12.71 -23.92 -5.61
CA ASN A 61 11.37 -23.71 -6.19
C ASN A 61 10.92 -22.24 -6.13
N SER A 62 11.78 -21.35 -5.70
CA SER A 62 11.49 -19.92 -5.65
C SER A 62 11.80 -19.24 -6.99
N PRO A 63 11.02 -18.25 -7.43
CA PRO A 63 11.38 -17.42 -8.57
C PRO A 63 12.69 -16.64 -8.37
N PHE A 64 13.17 -16.54 -7.13
CA PHE A 64 14.40 -15.84 -6.76
C PHE A 64 15.62 -16.77 -6.58
N ASN A 65 15.49 -18.05 -6.88
CA ASN A 65 16.56 -19.04 -6.67
C ASN A 65 17.84 -18.75 -7.45
N THR A 66 17.73 -18.03 -8.57
CA THR A 66 18.87 -17.61 -9.41
C THR A 66 19.52 -16.32 -8.91
N GLY A 67 18.95 -15.64 -7.91
CA GLY A 67 19.38 -14.31 -7.47
C GLY A 67 19.03 -13.18 -8.44
N ILE A 68 18.29 -13.47 -9.51
CA ILE A 68 17.86 -12.49 -10.51
C ILE A 68 16.39 -12.11 -10.23
N VAL A 69 16.14 -10.80 -10.12
CA VAL A 69 14.79 -10.25 -10.02
C VAL A 69 14.49 -9.49 -11.32
N PRO A 70 13.84 -10.13 -12.29
CA PRO A 70 13.54 -9.51 -13.58
C PRO A 70 12.40 -8.50 -13.44
N TYR A 71 12.29 -7.59 -14.41
CA TYR A 71 11.06 -6.79 -14.56
C TYR A 71 9.88 -7.71 -14.88
N VAL A 72 8.75 -7.39 -14.29
CA VAL A 72 7.47 -8.07 -14.54
C VAL A 72 6.52 -7.14 -15.29
N PRO A 73 5.42 -7.65 -15.89
CA PRO A 73 4.40 -6.80 -16.50
C PRO A 73 3.89 -5.73 -15.51
N THR A 74 3.61 -4.53 -16.03
CA THR A 74 3.13 -3.39 -15.21
C THR A 74 1.83 -3.65 -14.47
N THR A 75 1.03 -4.60 -14.95
CA THR A 75 -0.21 -5.04 -14.30
C THR A 75 0.00 -6.09 -13.21
N GLY A 76 1.23 -6.57 -13.02
CA GLY A 76 1.56 -7.71 -12.18
C GLY A 76 1.63 -9.03 -12.97
N THR A 77 2.27 -10.04 -12.38
CA THR A 77 2.32 -11.38 -12.98
C THR A 77 0.96 -12.04 -12.97
N ASP A 78 0.68 -12.91 -13.94
CA ASP A 78 -0.58 -13.65 -14.02
C ASP A 78 -0.82 -14.50 -12.75
N GLU A 79 0.23 -15.11 -12.20
CA GLU A 79 0.15 -15.86 -10.94
C GLU A 79 -0.31 -14.97 -9.78
N CYS A 80 0.25 -13.77 -9.66
CA CYS A 80 -0.13 -12.83 -8.60
C CYS A 80 -1.59 -12.35 -8.77
N ARG A 81 -1.96 -12.01 -10.00
CA ARG A 81 -3.33 -11.55 -10.32
C ARG A 81 -4.36 -12.64 -10.05
N GLU A 82 -4.07 -13.87 -10.46
CA GLU A 82 -4.94 -15.02 -10.21
C GLU A 82 -5.05 -15.35 -8.70
N ALA A 83 -3.98 -15.16 -7.93
CA ALA A 83 -4.03 -15.32 -6.48
C ALA A 83 -5.02 -14.35 -5.82
N PHE A 84 -5.08 -13.08 -6.26
CA PHE A 84 -6.08 -12.12 -5.78
C PHE A 84 -7.51 -12.53 -6.17
N LEU A 85 -7.73 -12.96 -7.41
CA LEU A 85 -9.04 -13.47 -7.84
C LEU A 85 -9.45 -14.71 -7.04
N HIS A 86 -8.50 -15.61 -6.76
CA HIS A 86 -8.75 -16.77 -5.91
C HIS A 86 -9.19 -16.38 -4.49
N ILE A 87 -8.55 -15.38 -3.89
CA ILE A 87 -8.95 -14.87 -2.56
C ILE A 87 -10.40 -14.37 -2.60
N LEU A 88 -10.77 -13.58 -3.60
CA LEU A 88 -12.13 -13.08 -3.75
C LEU A 88 -13.13 -14.23 -3.92
N ARG A 89 -12.85 -15.20 -4.80
CA ARG A 89 -13.70 -16.38 -5.00
C ARG A 89 -13.87 -17.19 -3.72
N SER A 90 -12.81 -17.35 -2.92
CA SER A 90 -12.86 -18.08 -1.65
C SER A 90 -13.76 -17.41 -0.61
N GLN A 91 -14.04 -16.13 -0.77
CA GLN A 91 -14.96 -15.34 0.05
C GLN A 91 -16.38 -15.28 -0.54
N GLY A 92 -16.64 -15.98 -1.65
CA GLY A 92 -17.95 -16.05 -2.29
C GLY A 92 -18.24 -14.95 -3.31
N PHE A 93 -17.25 -14.13 -3.71
CA PHE A 93 -17.45 -13.14 -4.76
C PHE A 93 -17.39 -13.76 -6.15
N ASP A 94 -18.27 -13.34 -7.04
CA ASP A 94 -18.17 -13.63 -8.46
C ASP A 94 -17.03 -12.78 -9.07
N THR A 95 -16.07 -13.44 -9.68
CA THR A 95 -14.94 -12.78 -10.33
C THR A 95 -15.01 -12.81 -11.86
N THR A 96 -16.15 -13.18 -12.43
CA THR A 96 -16.36 -13.22 -13.87
C THR A 96 -16.18 -11.82 -14.48
N GLY A 97 -15.28 -11.71 -15.44
CA GLY A 97 -14.97 -10.44 -16.10
C GLY A 97 -14.14 -9.46 -15.28
N LEU A 98 -13.73 -9.79 -14.04
CA LEU A 98 -12.84 -8.96 -13.25
C LEU A 98 -11.39 -9.11 -13.70
N ASN A 99 -10.68 -7.99 -13.67
CA ASN A 99 -9.24 -7.93 -13.86
C ASN A 99 -8.57 -7.35 -12.62
N VAL A 100 -7.33 -7.78 -12.36
CA VAL A 100 -6.52 -7.30 -11.23
C VAL A 100 -5.36 -6.47 -11.76
N LEU A 101 -5.17 -5.31 -11.18
CA LEU A 101 -3.99 -4.47 -11.33
C LEU A 101 -3.23 -4.45 -9.99
N VAL A 102 -1.99 -4.91 -10.02
CA VAL A 102 -1.09 -4.88 -8.84
C VAL A 102 -0.39 -3.54 -8.80
N THR A 103 -0.42 -2.87 -7.65
CA THR A 103 0.14 -1.53 -7.44
C THR A 103 1.13 -1.50 -6.28
N ASP A 104 1.93 -0.45 -6.19
CA ASP A 104 2.85 -0.19 -5.07
C ASP A 104 2.08 0.26 -3.82
N GLY A 105 1.24 -0.62 -3.31
CA GLY A 105 0.43 -0.39 -2.11
C GLY A 105 -0.90 0.32 -2.38
N ALA A 106 -1.71 0.43 -1.32
CA ALA A 106 -3.07 0.97 -1.38
C ALA A 106 -3.13 2.45 -1.81
N SER A 107 -2.12 3.26 -1.51
CA SER A 107 -2.09 4.67 -1.89
C SER A 107 -2.09 4.85 -3.41
N MET A 108 -1.27 4.08 -4.12
CA MET A 108 -1.23 4.10 -5.58
C MET A 108 -2.55 3.57 -6.17
N ALA A 109 -3.11 2.50 -5.60
CA ALA A 109 -4.40 1.99 -6.03
C ALA A 109 -5.51 3.04 -5.88
N MET A 110 -5.56 3.75 -4.76
CA MET A 110 -6.52 4.83 -4.53
C MET A 110 -6.32 6.02 -5.50
N GLU A 111 -5.07 6.38 -5.80
CA GLU A 111 -4.77 7.41 -6.78
C GLU A 111 -5.30 7.05 -8.17
N ILE A 112 -5.06 5.83 -8.62
CA ILE A 112 -5.56 5.32 -9.91
C ILE A 112 -7.10 5.33 -9.94
N ILE A 113 -7.75 4.90 -8.86
CA ILE A 113 -9.22 4.91 -8.75
C ILE A 113 -9.74 6.36 -8.80
N MET A 114 -9.16 7.26 -8.00
CA MET A 114 -9.60 8.66 -7.97
C MET A 114 -9.43 9.33 -9.34
N LEU A 115 -8.28 9.21 -9.97
CA LEU A 115 -8.04 9.80 -11.30
C LEU A 115 -8.87 9.11 -12.38
N GLY A 116 -9.00 7.79 -12.35
CA GLY A 116 -9.69 7.03 -13.39
C GLY A 116 -11.22 7.09 -13.30
N VAL A 117 -11.78 7.29 -12.11
CA VAL A 117 -13.24 7.29 -11.88
C VAL A 117 -13.78 8.69 -11.64
N CYS A 118 -13.08 9.50 -10.83
CA CYS A 118 -13.53 10.84 -10.48
C CYS A 118 -13.06 11.92 -11.46
N GLY A 119 -12.01 11.67 -12.24
CA GLY A 119 -11.40 12.65 -13.15
C GLY A 119 -10.35 13.53 -12.49
N GLY A 120 -9.78 14.44 -13.27
CA GLY A 120 -8.82 15.45 -12.80
C GLY A 120 -9.53 16.59 -12.07
N ALA A 121 -8.81 17.25 -11.16
CA ALA A 121 -9.35 18.40 -10.44
C ALA A 121 -9.76 19.53 -11.43
N GLY A 122 -11.01 19.97 -11.32
CA GLY A 122 -11.57 21.03 -12.18
C GLY A 122 -12.25 20.57 -13.47
N GLU A 123 -12.33 19.26 -13.71
CA GLU A 123 -13.14 18.66 -14.77
C GLU A 123 -14.57 18.36 -14.28
N GLU A 124 -15.44 17.77 -15.14
CA GLU A 124 -16.74 17.26 -14.70
C GLU A 124 -16.54 16.10 -13.72
N GLU A 125 -16.52 16.43 -12.45
CA GLU A 125 -16.10 15.57 -11.36
C GLU A 125 -17.22 14.59 -10.98
N ARG A 126 -16.88 13.32 -10.87
CA ARG A 126 -17.72 12.35 -10.16
C ARG A 126 -17.37 12.41 -8.68
N PRO A 127 -18.35 12.64 -7.79
CA PRO A 127 -18.04 12.76 -6.36
C PRO A 127 -17.54 11.45 -5.77
N LEU A 128 -16.48 11.54 -4.96
CA LEU A 128 -16.02 10.46 -4.11
C LEU A 128 -16.58 10.67 -2.69
N LEU A 129 -17.39 9.71 -2.22
CA LEU A 129 -17.86 9.72 -0.84
C LEU A 129 -16.80 9.12 0.08
N MET A 130 -16.38 9.89 1.07
CA MET A 130 -15.45 9.43 2.11
C MET A 130 -16.11 9.53 3.49
N PHE A 131 -15.87 8.55 4.34
CA PHE A 131 -16.25 8.64 5.74
C PHE A 131 -15.22 9.51 6.49
N ASN A 132 -15.73 10.42 7.31
CA ASN A 132 -14.90 11.26 8.17
C ASN A 132 -15.32 11.04 9.64
N PRO A 133 -14.40 10.71 10.54
CA PRO A 133 -12.95 10.57 10.38
C PRO A 133 -12.53 9.25 9.71
N SER A 134 -11.50 9.34 8.84
CA SER A 134 -10.88 8.18 8.15
C SER A 134 -9.40 8.08 8.52
#